data_c9bec6af6be9c013cc6c0ca14d820cd4
#
_entry.id   c9bec6af6be9c013cc6c0ca14d820cd4
#
_cell.length_a   1.000
_cell.length_b   1.000
_cell.length_c   1.000
_cell.angle_alpha   90.00
_cell.angle_beta   90.00
_cell.angle_gamma   90.00
#
_symmetry.space_group_name_H-M   'P 1'
#
loop_
_entity.id
_entity.type
_entity.pdbx_description
1 polymer ?
#
loop_
_entity_poly.entity_id
_entity_poly.type
_entity_poly.pdbx_seq_one_letter_code
_entity_poly.pdbx_strand_id
1 'polypeptide(L)'
;VLLPEILADRAAREPDKPAYLFLDENGAEKAELTYGELHARALAVAARLAAHCAPGDRALLLFPQCLEFVVAYFGCLYAHVVAVPVNPPRRSRIQDATRAIVADCEPAAVLTVGAMNALRSTMDSLAGDPVWIDVGEVPDADFDPAPVSPDTLAFLQYTSGSTATPKGVMVSHRNLVANQEMIRRGFCHDEG
;
A
#
# COMPACT_ATOMS: atom_id res chain seq x y z
N VAL A 1 5.66 -15.95 10.63
CA VAL A 1 6.02 -14.51 10.66
C VAL A 1 5.39 -13.86 9.45
N LEU A 2 4.67 -12.75 9.63
CA LEU A 2 3.97 -12.01 8.57
C LEU A 2 4.79 -10.79 8.13
N LEU A 3 4.48 -10.21 6.96
CA LEU A 3 5.23 -9.06 6.43
C LEU A 3 5.35 -7.87 7.40
N PRO A 4 4.28 -7.46 8.13
CA PRO A 4 4.40 -6.40 9.14
C PRO A 4 5.39 -6.74 10.25
N GLU A 5 5.40 -7.99 10.72
CA GLU A 5 6.32 -8.47 11.76
C GLU A 5 7.76 -8.51 11.25
N ILE A 6 7.97 -8.91 9.99
CA ILE A 6 9.29 -8.88 9.34
C ILE A 6 9.83 -7.46 9.27
N LEU A 7 9.00 -6.48 8.87
CA LEU A 7 9.43 -5.09 8.81
C LEU A 7 9.78 -4.56 10.20
N ALA A 8 8.95 -4.82 11.22
CA ALA A 8 9.22 -4.39 12.59
C ALA A 8 10.53 -4.99 13.15
N ASP A 9 10.78 -6.29 12.91
CA ASP A 9 12.01 -6.96 13.32
C ASP A 9 13.25 -6.38 12.59
N ARG A 10 13.17 -6.11 11.27
CA ARG A 10 14.25 -5.47 10.52
C ARG A 10 14.52 -4.04 11.00
N ALA A 11 13.47 -3.25 11.22
CA ALA A 11 13.60 -1.89 11.75
C ALA A 11 14.26 -1.85 13.13
N ALA A 12 13.99 -2.85 13.98
CA ALA A 12 14.61 -2.96 15.30
C ALA A 12 16.09 -3.38 15.24
N ARG A 13 16.46 -4.27 14.32
CA ARG A 13 17.83 -4.82 14.23
C ARG A 13 18.75 -4.02 13.32
N GLU A 14 18.24 -3.46 12.25
CA GLU A 14 19.00 -2.82 11.17
C GLU A 14 18.31 -1.51 10.72
N PRO A 15 18.02 -0.54 11.62
CA PRO A 15 17.21 0.64 11.29
C PRO A 15 17.76 1.48 10.14
N ASP A 16 19.08 1.59 10.06
CA ASP A 16 19.77 2.44 9.07
C ASP A 16 20.06 1.73 7.75
N LYS A 17 19.74 0.43 7.64
CA LYS A 17 19.96 -0.33 6.41
C LYS A 17 18.91 0.04 5.36
N PRO A 18 19.33 0.28 4.10
CA PRO A 18 18.40 0.51 3.00
C PRO A 18 17.41 -0.65 2.83
N ALA A 19 16.11 -0.32 2.86
CA ALA A 19 15.03 -1.25 2.52
C ALA A 19 14.65 -1.12 1.04
N TYR A 20 14.60 0.11 0.53
CA TYR A 20 14.25 0.41 -0.86
C TYR A 20 15.10 1.54 -1.41
N LEU A 21 15.54 1.38 -2.65
CA LEU A 21 16.18 2.41 -3.45
C LEU A 21 15.28 2.77 -4.62
N PHE A 22 15.01 4.07 -4.80
CA PHE A 22 14.28 4.56 -5.96
C PHE A 22 15.27 5.07 -7.00
N LEU A 23 15.25 4.44 -8.18
CA LEU A 23 16.13 4.80 -9.29
C LEU A 23 15.37 5.70 -10.28
N ASP A 24 16.07 6.64 -10.87
CA ASP A 24 15.55 7.42 -12.00
C ASP A 24 15.56 6.59 -13.31
N GLU A 25 15.09 7.19 -14.40
CA GLU A 25 15.04 6.55 -15.73
C GLU A 25 16.41 6.22 -16.31
N ASN A 26 17.50 6.76 -15.76
CA ASN A 26 18.88 6.49 -16.15
C ASN A 26 19.56 5.45 -15.23
N GLY A 27 18.84 4.96 -14.22
CA GLY A 27 19.35 4.02 -13.23
C GLY A 27 20.17 4.66 -12.10
N ALA A 28 20.16 5.99 -11.99
CA ALA A 28 20.79 6.68 -10.87
C ALA A 28 19.88 6.67 -9.62
N GLU A 29 20.51 6.52 -8.45
CA GLU A 29 19.79 6.56 -7.17
C GLU A 29 19.24 7.97 -6.94
N LYS A 30 17.91 8.07 -6.78
CA LYS A 30 17.18 9.31 -6.58
C LYS A 30 16.70 9.50 -5.16
N ALA A 31 16.33 8.43 -4.50
CA ALA A 31 15.87 8.42 -3.12
C ALA A 31 16.08 7.05 -2.48
N GLU A 32 16.25 7.04 -1.18
CA GLU A 32 16.40 5.85 -0.36
C GLU A 32 15.35 5.86 0.76
N LEU A 33 14.97 4.69 1.22
CA LEU A 33 14.11 4.49 2.38
C LEU A 33 14.70 3.36 3.21
N THR A 34 15.13 3.66 4.42
CA THR A 34 15.69 2.66 5.35
C THR A 34 14.58 1.86 6.02
N TYR A 35 14.93 0.73 6.67
CA TYR A 35 13.94 -0.07 7.42
C TYR A 35 13.32 0.74 8.57
N GLY A 36 14.11 1.54 9.28
CA GLY A 36 13.64 2.39 10.37
C GLY A 36 12.65 3.44 9.89
N GLU A 37 13.01 4.16 8.81
CA GLU A 37 12.15 5.18 8.21
C GLU A 37 10.85 4.57 7.65
N LEU A 38 10.94 3.46 6.94
CA LEU A 38 9.76 2.76 6.41
C LEU A 38 8.82 2.36 7.52
N HIS A 39 9.36 1.77 8.60
CA HIS A 39 8.56 1.33 9.74
C HIS A 39 7.87 2.51 10.43
N ALA A 40 8.61 3.56 10.78
CA ALA A 40 8.06 4.73 11.46
C ALA A 40 6.97 5.43 10.62
N ARG A 41 7.26 5.69 9.34
CA ARG A 41 6.29 6.31 8.43
C ARG A 41 5.06 5.44 8.18
N ALA A 42 5.22 4.11 8.10
CA ALA A 42 4.10 3.19 7.96
C ALA A 42 3.21 3.14 9.21
N LEU A 43 3.79 3.22 10.42
CA LEU A 43 3.04 3.34 11.66
C LEU A 43 2.24 4.65 11.71
N ALA A 44 2.83 5.77 11.30
CA ALA A 44 2.12 7.05 11.23
C ALA A 44 0.91 6.99 10.26
N VAL A 45 1.10 6.38 9.08
CA VAL A 45 -0.01 6.14 8.13
C VAL A 45 -1.07 5.21 8.74
N ALA A 46 -0.66 4.16 9.46
CA ALA A 46 -1.59 3.25 10.14
C ALA A 46 -2.42 3.97 11.20
N ALA A 47 -1.80 4.82 12.02
CA ALA A 47 -2.50 5.66 13.00
C ALA A 47 -3.55 6.54 12.32
N ARG A 48 -3.20 7.15 11.18
CA ARG A 48 -4.13 7.98 10.41
C ARG A 48 -5.28 7.19 9.82
N LEU A 49 -5.01 5.97 9.30
CA LEU A 49 -6.04 5.08 8.80
C LEU A 49 -6.98 4.62 9.92
N ALA A 50 -6.45 4.18 11.05
CA ALA A 50 -7.25 3.68 12.18
C ALA A 50 -8.18 4.75 12.79
N ALA A 51 -7.86 6.03 12.62
CA ALA A 51 -8.73 7.13 13.03
C ALA A 51 -9.99 7.29 12.15
N HIS A 52 -10.01 6.69 10.96
CA HIS A 52 -11.07 6.89 9.96
C HIS A 52 -11.64 5.61 9.36
N CYS A 53 -10.94 4.49 9.46
CA CYS A 53 -11.28 3.21 8.85
C CYS A 53 -11.37 2.11 9.91
N ALA A 54 -12.28 1.18 9.72
CA ALA A 54 -12.34 -0.05 10.49
C ALA A 54 -11.43 -1.14 9.87
N PRO A 55 -10.98 -2.15 10.65
CA PRO A 55 -10.33 -3.32 10.10
C PRO A 55 -11.18 -3.99 9.01
N GLY A 56 -10.56 -4.30 7.86
CA GLY A 56 -11.24 -4.86 6.69
C GLY A 56 -11.80 -3.83 5.72
N ASP A 57 -11.81 -2.55 6.06
CA ASP A 57 -12.11 -1.49 5.09
C ASP A 57 -11.06 -1.47 3.98
N ARG A 58 -11.43 -0.97 2.81
CA ARG A 58 -10.55 -0.88 1.64
C ARG A 58 -9.98 0.52 1.51
N ALA A 59 -8.69 0.61 1.27
CA ALA A 59 -8.00 1.85 0.96
C ALA A 59 -7.43 1.79 -0.46
N LEU A 60 -7.86 2.71 -1.30
CA LEU A 60 -7.35 2.86 -2.66
C LEU A 60 -5.95 3.47 -2.60
N LEU A 61 -4.96 2.82 -3.20
CA LEU A 61 -3.60 3.33 -3.31
C LEU A 61 -3.41 3.96 -4.69
N LEU A 62 -3.42 5.29 -4.74
CA LEU A 62 -3.34 6.09 -5.95
C LEU A 62 -2.02 6.87 -5.98
N PHE A 63 -0.98 6.25 -6.51
CA PHE A 63 0.38 6.80 -6.52
C PHE A 63 1.01 6.81 -7.90
N PRO A 64 1.84 7.81 -8.22
CA PRO A 64 2.86 7.66 -9.26
C PRO A 64 3.90 6.65 -8.77
N GLN A 65 4.93 6.39 -9.58
CA GLN A 65 6.07 5.59 -9.10
C GLN A 65 6.85 6.41 -8.04
N CYS A 66 6.78 5.99 -6.78
CA CYS A 66 7.44 6.65 -5.64
C CYS A 66 7.54 5.71 -4.43
N LEU A 67 8.39 6.06 -3.46
CA LEU A 67 8.59 5.30 -2.22
C LEU A 67 7.37 5.38 -1.27
N GLU A 68 6.59 6.45 -1.36
CA GLU A 68 5.36 6.64 -0.55
C GLU A 68 4.32 5.55 -0.80
N PHE A 69 4.32 4.92 -1.98
CA PHE A 69 3.48 3.74 -2.24
C PHE A 69 3.81 2.59 -1.29
N VAL A 70 5.10 2.34 -1.05
CA VAL A 70 5.53 1.27 -0.13
C VAL A 70 5.14 1.60 1.31
N VAL A 71 5.34 2.86 1.73
CA VAL A 71 4.91 3.35 3.04
C VAL A 71 3.40 3.17 3.23
N ALA A 72 2.59 3.60 2.25
CA ALA A 72 1.14 3.44 2.27
C ALA A 72 0.71 1.98 2.35
N TYR A 73 1.37 1.10 1.59
CA TYR A 73 1.07 -0.32 1.59
C TYR A 73 1.29 -0.95 2.97
N PHE A 74 2.46 -0.73 3.60
CA PHE A 74 2.72 -1.21 4.96
C PHE A 74 1.83 -0.54 6.00
N GLY A 75 1.48 0.73 5.83
CA GLY A 75 0.50 1.42 6.69
C GLY A 75 -0.86 0.73 6.68
N CYS A 76 -1.34 0.30 5.50
CA CYS A 76 -2.56 -0.50 5.39
C CYS A 76 -2.43 -1.85 6.12
N LEU A 77 -1.30 -2.56 5.97
CA LEU A 77 -1.08 -3.83 6.65
C LEU A 77 -1.10 -3.68 8.18
N TYR A 78 -0.47 -2.64 8.73
CA TYR A 78 -0.47 -2.35 10.16
C TYR A 78 -1.86 -1.96 10.69
N ALA A 79 -2.63 -1.21 9.92
CA ALA A 79 -3.99 -0.80 10.29
C ALA A 79 -5.06 -1.87 10.04
N HIS A 80 -4.70 -3.03 9.50
CA HIS A 80 -5.61 -4.08 9.04
C HIS A 80 -6.63 -3.60 7.98
N VAL A 81 -6.25 -2.59 7.22
CA VAL A 81 -7.00 -2.06 6.09
C VAL A 81 -6.56 -2.74 4.82
N VAL A 82 -7.50 -3.14 3.98
CA VAL A 82 -7.21 -3.88 2.74
C VAL A 82 -6.70 -2.91 1.68
N ALA A 83 -5.44 -3.03 1.29
CA ALA A 83 -4.84 -2.20 0.26
C ALA A 83 -5.41 -2.52 -1.14
N VAL A 84 -5.73 -1.50 -1.92
CA VAL A 84 -6.24 -1.65 -3.30
C VAL A 84 -5.37 -0.80 -4.23
N PRO A 85 -4.24 -1.34 -4.74
CA PRO A 85 -3.41 -0.63 -5.69
C PRO A 85 -4.13 -0.38 -7.02
N VAL A 86 -4.09 0.86 -7.50
CA VAL A 86 -4.62 1.24 -8.82
C VAL A 86 -3.62 2.06 -9.59
N ASN A 87 -3.62 1.88 -10.90
CA ASN A 87 -2.80 2.71 -11.77
C ASN A 87 -3.32 4.16 -11.77
N PRO A 88 -2.44 5.17 -11.64
CA PRO A 88 -2.84 6.55 -11.78
C PRO A 88 -3.42 6.80 -13.19
N PRO A 89 -4.46 7.64 -13.28
CA PRO A 89 -5.09 7.93 -14.57
C PRO A 89 -4.10 8.63 -15.50
N ARG A 90 -4.12 8.21 -16.75
CA ARG A 90 -3.35 8.88 -17.82
C ARG A 90 -4.11 10.12 -18.31
N ARG A 91 -3.44 11.27 -18.40
CA ARG A 91 -3.99 12.54 -18.96
C ARG A 91 -5.25 13.04 -18.25
N SER A 92 -5.27 13.01 -16.92
CA SER A 92 -6.40 13.49 -16.08
C SER A 92 -7.76 12.83 -16.37
N ARG A 93 -7.76 11.69 -17.05
CA ARG A 93 -8.96 10.92 -17.36
C ARG A 93 -8.96 9.62 -16.59
N ILE A 94 -9.93 9.45 -15.69
CA ILE A 94 -10.13 8.18 -15.01
C ILE A 94 -10.59 7.14 -16.03
N GLN A 95 -9.87 6.03 -16.10
CA GLN A 95 -10.18 4.93 -17.00
C GLN A 95 -11.44 4.19 -16.51
N ASP A 96 -12.20 3.59 -17.41
CA ASP A 96 -13.39 2.80 -17.08
C ASP A 96 -13.04 1.63 -16.12
N ALA A 97 -11.84 1.05 -16.27
CA ALA A 97 -11.35 0.04 -15.35
C ALA A 97 -11.21 0.57 -13.91
N THR A 98 -10.67 1.78 -13.70
CA THR A 98 -10.58 2.39 -12.38
C THR A 98 -11.96 2.68 -11.79
N ARG A 99 -12.92 3.12 -12.60
CA ARG A 99 -14.32 3.32 -12.18
C ARG A 99 -14.94 2.01 -11.69
N ALA A 100 -14.74 0.93 -12.44
CA ALA A 100 -15.24 -0.39 -12.08
C ALA A 100 -14.60 -0.91 -10.79
N ILE A 101 -13.28 -0.69 -10.59
CA ILE A 101 -12.56 -1.05 -9.36
C ILE A 101 -13.12 -0.29 -8.15
N VAL A 102 -13.29 1.03 -8.28
CA VAL A 102 -13.82 1.87 -7.20
C VAL A 102 -15.24 1.45 -6.81
N ALA A 103 -16.09 1.17 -7.81
CA ALA A 103 -17.46 0.71 -7.58
C ALA A 103 -17.52 -0.68 -6.93
N ASP A 104 -16.57 -1.57 -7.21
CA ASP A 104 -16.51 -2.92 -6.65
C ASP A 104 -15.91 -2.94 -5.24
N CYS A 105 -14.83 -2.18 -4.99
CA CYS A 105 -14.16 -2.20 -3.69
C CYS A 105 -14.74 -1.23 -2.66
N GLU A 106 -15.54 -0.23 -3.07
CA GLU A 106 -16.16 0.77 -2.18
C GLU A 106 -15.15 1.30 -1.13
N PRO A 107 -14.11 2.03 -1.54
CA PRO A 107 -13.01 2.38 -0.65
C PRO A 107 -13.45 3.39 0.42
N ALA A 108 -13.08 3.15 1.69
CA ALA A 108 -13.27 4.08 2.79
C ALA A 108 -12.20 5.19 2.79
N ALA A 109 -11.03 4.91 2.22
CA ALA A 109 -9.94 5.87 2.13
C ALA A 109 -9.25 5.85 0.76
N VAL A 110 -8.63 6.96 0.40
CA VAL A 110 -7.70 7.09 -0.73
C VAL A 110 -6.36 7.60 -0.19
N LEU A 111 -5.31 6.79 -0.35
CA LEU A 111 -3.94 7.17 -0.02
C LEU A 111 -3.25 7.65 -1.29
N THR A 112 -2.53 8.76 -1.18
CA THR A 112 -1.92 9.43 -2.34
C THR A 112 -0.72 10.29 -1.93
N VAL A 113 -0.19 11.04 -2.89
CA VAL A 113 0.77 12.14 -2.67
C VAL A 113 0.27 13.39 -3.39
N GLY A 114 0.72 14.58 -2.95
CA GLY A 114 0.26 15.90 -3.41
C GLY A 114 0.11 16.03 -4.92
N ALA A 115 0.97 15.36 -5.71
CA ALA A 115 0.90 15.37 -7.17
C ALA A 115 -0.43 14.80 -7.74
N MET A 116 -1.16 14.02 -6.97
CA MET A 116 -2.44 13.40 -7.38
C MET A 116 -3.67 14.15 -6.86
N ASN A 117 -3.52 15.19 -6.04
CA ASN A 117 -4.64 15.95 -5.45
C ASN A 117 -5.61 16.54 -6.50
N ALA A 118 -5.14 16.81 -7.70
CA ALA A 118 -5.99 17.28 -8.81
C ALA A 118 -7.07 16.26 -9.23
N LEU A 119 -6.92 14.99 -8.84
CA LEU A 119 -7.89 13.93 -9.15
C LEU A 119 -8.99 13.78 -8.09
N ARG A 120 -8.85 14.46 -6.95
CA ARG A 120 -9.73 14.31 -5.80
C ARG A 120 -11.21 14.48 -6.16
N SER A 121 -11.60 15.61 -6.73
CA SER A 121 -13.01 15.88 -7.07
C SER A 121 -13.63 14.84 -8.00
N THR A 122 -12.83 14.28 -8.90
CA THR A 122 -13.29 13.24 -9.82
C THR A 122 -13.44 11.88 -9.12
N MET A 123 -12.52 11.57 -8.20
CA MET A 123 -12.57 10.33 -7.41
C MET A 123 -13.70 10.36 -6.37
N ASP A 124 -13.91 11.50 -5.70
CA ASP A 124 -15.00 11.67 -4.71
C ASP A 124 -16.35 11.37 -5.34
N SER A 125 -16.60 11.83 -6.57
CA SER A 125 -17.84 11.55 -7.30
C SER A 125 -18.06 10.05 -7.61
N LEU A 126 -17.02 9.23 -7.54
CA LEU A 126 -17.08 7.79 -7.81
C LEU A 126 -17.11 6.94 -6.54
N ALA A 127 -16.41 7.40 -5.50
CA ALA A 127 -16.09 6.61 -4.31
C ALA A 127 -16.98 6.96 -3.08
N GLY A 128 -17.93 7.88 -3.20
CA GLY A 128 -18.84 8.20 -2.10
C GLY A 128 -18.19 8.98 -0.96
N ASP A 129 -17.28 9.90 -1.27
CA ASP A 129 -16.60 10.78 -0.32
C ASP A 129 -15.62 10.04 0.64
N PRO A 130 -14.65 9.28 0.14
CA PRO A 130 -13.64 8.61 0.97
C PRO A 130 -12.73 9.61 1.68
N VAL A 131 -12.12 9.18 2.79
CA VAL A 131 -11.09 9.99 3.46
C VAL A 131 -9.81 10.02 2.60
N TRP A 132 -9.31 11.22 2.31
CA TRP A 132 -8.04 11.40 1.60
C TRP A 132 -6.87 11.57 2.55
N ILE A 133 -5.82 10.80 2.34
CA ILE A 133 -4.59 10.83 3.12
C ILE A 133 -3.42 11.08 2.16
N ASP A 134 -2.79 12.24 2.28
CA ASP A 134 -1.51 12.52 1.62
C ASP A 134 -0.39 11.92 2.47
N VAL A 135 0.21 10.84 1.97
CA VAL A 135 1.23 10.07 2.71
C VAL A 135 2.53 10.87 2.90
N GLY A 136 2.80 11.83 2.03
CA GLY A 136 3.94 12.74 2.16
C GLY A 136 3.78 13.78 3.28
N GLU A 137 2.54 14.03 3.72
CA GLU A 137 2.19 15.05 4.72
C GLU A 137 1.71 14.46 6.06
N VAL A 138 1.71 13.12 6.22
CA VAL A 138 1.33 12.47 7.48
C VAL A 138 2.37 12.82 8.55
N PRO A 139 1.99 13.48 9.66
CA PRO A 139 2.91 13.73 10.76
C PRO A 139 3.30 12.44 11.46
N ASP A 140 4.47 12.43 12.07
CA ASP A 140 4.92 11.31 12.90
C ASP A 140 3.90 11.02 14.00
N ALA A 141 3.60 9.75 14.17
CA ALA A 141 2.66 9.27 15.19
C ALA A 141 3.02 7.87 15.63
N ASP A 142 2.87 7.62 16.92
CA ASP A 142 2.98 6.27 17.46
C ASP A 142 1.71 5.48 17.15
N PHE A 143 1.89 4.23 16.79
CA PHE A 143 0.81 3.28 16.59
C PHE A 143 1.28 1.89 17.05
N ASP A 144 0.45 1.21 17.84
CA ASP A 144 0.69 -0.16 18.28
C ASP A 144 -0.21 -1.11 17.49
N PRO A 145 0.32 -1.79 16.44
CA PRO A 145 -0.48 -2.66 15.60
C PRO A 145 -0.97 -3.88 16.38
N ALA A 146 -2.28 -4.13 16.35
CA ALA A 146 -2.83 -5.37 16.89
C ALA A 146 -2.32 -6.59 16.09
N PRO A 147 -2.20 -7.77 16.71
CA PRO A 147 -1.85 -8.99 15.99
C PRO A 147 -2.84 -9.29 14.86
N VAL A 148 -2.31 -9.67 13.70
CA VAL A 148 -3.12 -10.01 12.52
C VAL A 148 -3.14 -11.52 12.27
N SER A 149 -4.30 -12.06 11.88
CA SER A 149 -4.40 -13.46 11.46
C SER A 149 -3.78 -13.65 10.07
N PRO A 150 -3.06 -14.76 9.83
CA PRO A 150 -2.57 -15.10 8.49
C PRO A 150 -3.66 -15.14 7.42
N ASP A 151 -4.89 -15.42 7.78
CA ASP A 151 -6.02 -15.53 6.85
C ASP A 151 -6.73 -14.18 6.61
N THR A 152 -6.35 -13.12 7.34
CA THR A 152 -6.83 -11.75 7.08
C THR A 152 -6.39 -11.28 5.69
N LEU A 153 -7.28 -10.58 4.99
CA LEU A 153 -6.94 -9.99 3.69
C LEU A 153 -5.90 -8.88 3.87
N ALA A 154 -4.85 -8.94 3.06
CA ALA A 154 -3.80 -7.94 2.99
C ALA A 154 -4.09 -6.92 1.88
N PHE A 155 -4.46 -7.40 0.69
CA PHE A 155 -4.78 -6.52 -0.44
C PHE A 155 -5.69 -7.18 -1.48
N LEU A 156 -6.29 -6.35 -2.34
CA LEU A 156 -6.98 -6.76 -3.54
C LEU A 156 -6.12 -6.46 -4.77
N GLN A 157 -5.83 -7.48 -5.56
CA GLN A 157 -5.15 -7.33 -6.84
C GLN A 157 -6.18 -7.40 -7.98
N TYR A 158 -6.50 -6.26 -8.56
CA TYR A 158 -7.38 -6.23 -9.72
C TYR A 158 -6.62 -6.63 -10.99
N THR A 159 -7.20 -7.56 -11.71
CA THR A 159 -6.67 -8.02 -13.00
C THR A 159 -7.69 -7.70 -14.10
N SER A 160 -7.19 -7.34 -15.30
CA SER A 160 -7.99 -7.28 -16.51
C SER A 160 -8.29 -8.72 -16.93
N GLY A 161 -9.40 -9.28 -16.44
CA GLY A 161 -9.86 -10.61 -16.87
C GLY A 161 -10.17 -10.64 -18.37
N SER A 162 -10.36 -11.83 -18.94
CA SER A 162 -10.85 -12.03 -20.32
C SER A 162 -12.24 -11.40 -20.56
N THR A 163 -12.93 -11.00 -19.51
CA THR A 163 -14.17 -10.20 -19.51
C THR A 163 -13.81 -8.75 -19.23
N ALA A 164 -14.50 -7.80 -19.89
CA ALA A 164 -14.23 -6.35 -19.80
C ALA A 164 -14.25 -5.76 -18.36
N THR A 165 -14.76 -6.48 -17.38
CA THR A 165 -14.87 -6.04 -15.99
C THR A 165 -13.67 -6.54 -15.17
N PRO A 166 -12.91 -5.65 -14.50
CA PRO A 166 -11.83 -6.05 -13.61
C PRO A 166 -12.33 -6.94 -12.48
N LYS A 167 -11.52 -7.93 -12.08
CA LYS A 167 -11.81 -8.84 -10.97
C LYS A 167 -10.76 -8.66 -9.87
N GLY A 168 -11.21 -8.39 -8.64
CA GLY A 168 -10.36 -8.29 -7.46
C GLY A 168 -9.97 -9.67 -6.94
N VAL A 169 -8.69 -10.03 -7.08
CA VAL A 169 -8.14 -11.24 -6.45
C VAL A 169 -7.85 -10.92 -4.99
N MET A 170 -8.46 -11.65 -4.07
CA MET A 170 -8.25 -11.53 -2.64
C MET A 170 -6.95 -12.19 -2.22
N VAL A 171 -6.00 -11.40 -1.70
CA VAL A 171 -4.69 -11.89 -1.24
C VAL A 171 -4.60 -11.71 0.27
N SER A 172 -4.48 -12.83 1.00
CA SER A 172 -4.29 -12.82 2.45
C SER A 172 -2.81 -12.65 2.83
N HIS A 173 -2.55 -12.35 4.10
CA HIS A 173 -1.18 -12.34 4.64
C HIS A 173 -0.48 -13.70 4.45
N ARG A 174 -1.18 -14.81 4.57
CA ARG A 174 -0.66 -16.16 4.30
C ARG A 174 -0.19 -16.30 2.84
N ASN A 175 -0.95 -15.79 1.88
CA ASN A 175 -0.56 -15.84 0.47
C ASN A 175 0.71 -15.05 0.20
N LEU A 176 0.86 -13.87 0.83
CA LEU A 176 2.08 -13.06 0.73
C LEU A 176 3.31 -13.83 1.23
N VAL A 177 3.23 -14.40 2.42
CA VAL A 177 4.34 -15.18 3.00
C VAL A 177 4.68 -16.40 2.16
N ALA A 178 3.67 -17.13 1.69
CA ALA A 178 3.89 -18.29 0.82
C ALA A 178 4.59 -17.90 -0.49
N ASN A 179 4.19 -16.77 -1.08
CA ASN A 179 4.83 -16.24 -2.29
C ASN A 179 6.29 -15.81 -2.04
N GLN A 180 6.55 -15.11 -0.93
CA GLN A 180 7.92 -14.72 -0.54
C GLN A 180 8.82 -15.94 -0.32
N GLU A 181 8.31 -16.98 0.33
CA GLU A 181 9.07 -18.20 0.53
C GLU A 181 9.38 -18.94 -0.79
N MET A 182 8.44 -18.94 -1.74
CA MET A 182 8.69 -19.48 -3.09
C MET A 182 9.78 -18.68 -3.82
N ILE A 183 9.75 -17.34 -3.73
CA ILE A 183 10.76 -16.45 -4.33
C ILE A 183 12.12 -16.72 -3.68
N ARG A 184 12.19 -16.75 -2.34
CA ARG A 184 13.42 -17.02 -1.60
C ARG A 184 14.07 -18.33 -2.05
N ARG A 185 13.28 -19.41 -2.15
CA ARG A 185 13.79 -20.72 -2.61
C ARG A 185 14.18 -20.72 -4.08
N GLY A 186 13.37 -20.09 -4.94
CA GLY A 186 13.59 -20.08 -6.38
C GLY A 186 14.81 -19.29 -6.81
N PHE A 187 15.15 -18.23 -6.06
CA PHE A 187 16.28 -17.34 -6.36
C PHE A 187 17.46 -17.51 -5.41
N CYS A 188 17.40 -18.50 -4.50
CA CYS A 188 18.46 -18.78 -3.51
C CYS A 188 18.83 -17.52 -2.70
N HIS A 189 17.84 -16.70 -2.33
CA HIS A 189 18.05 -15.56 -1.45
C HIS A 189 18.27 -16.06 -0.03
N ASP A 190 19.51 -16.08 0.42
CA ASP A 190 19.89 -16.32 1.80
C ASP A 190 20.02 -14.97 2.54
N GLU A 191 19.90 -15.02 3.88
CA GLU A 191 20.16 -13.84 4.71
C GLU A 191 21.65 -13.51 4.62
N GLY A 192 22.01 -12.57 3.77
CA GLY A 192 23.35 -12.03 3.63
C GLY A 192 23.51 -10.75 4.42
#